data_51c2c7504c0214514f889e6ff1945045
#
_entry.id   51c2c7504c0214514f889e6ff1945045
#
_cell.length_a   1.000
_cell.length_b   1.000
_cell.length_c   1.000
_cell.angle_alpha   90.00
_cell.angle_beta   90.00
_cell.angle_gamma   90.00
#
_symmetry.space_group_name_H-M   'P 1'
#
loop_
_entity.id
_entity.type
_entity.pdbx_description
1 polymer ?
#
loop_
_entity_poly.entity_id
_entity_poly.type
_entity_poly.pdbx_seq_one_letter_code
_entity_poly.pdbx_strand_id
1 'polypeptide(L)'
;MDKTMEKEYKWRADEKLLGQALLWASSRIGSQSRTINMESSYFDTADGLLKEHQAALRLRRENDRSVCCMKLRNTDTPDGMRAHEEYQCEAVSLLDGLRRLPALGAPNDLCERALAADLQEICTVSFRRCAVLLQEGD
;
A
#
# COMPACT_ATOMS: atom_id res chain seq x y z
N MET A 1 14.42 -1.47 0.08
CA MET A 1 13.06 -1.73 0.56
C MET A 1 12.90 -3.17 0.90
N ASP A 2 12.02 -3.47 1.76
CA ASP A 2 11.94 -4.76 2.38
C ASP A 2 10.53 -5.30 2.42
N LYS A 3 10.43 -6.57 2.76
CA LYS A 3 9.18 -7.17 3.13
C LYS A 3 8.75 -6.61 4.48
N THR A 4 7.49 -6.20 4.57
CA THR A 4 6.92 -5.71 5.82
C THR A 4 5.65 -6.47 6.14
N MET A 5 5.52 -6.90 7.39
CA MET A 5 4.28 -7.43 7.89
C MET A 5 3.50 -6.27 8.50
N GLU A 6 2.43 -5.88 7.84
CA GLU A 6 1.62 -4.75 8.23
C GLU A 6 0.37 -5.21 8.97
N LYS A 7 0.10 -4.58 10.09
CA LYS A 7 -1.13 -4.80 10.86
C LYS A 7 -1.85 -3.47 11.00
N GLU A 8 -3.14 -3.45 10.70
CA GLU A 8 -3.87 -2.20 10.74
C GLU A 8 -5.32 -2.38 11.16
N TYR A 9 -5.86 -1.32 11.74
CA TYR A 9 -7.29 -1.14 11.96
C TYR A 9 -7.77 -0.01 11.07
N LYS A 10 -8.97 -0.15 10.51
CA LYS A 10 -9.56 0.85 9.66
C LYS A 10 -10.93 1.26 10.18
N TRP A 11 -11.16 2.56 10.26
CA TRP A 11 -12.44 3.12 10.64
C TRP A 11 -12.85 4.18 9.65
N ARG A 12 -14.15 4.30 9.43
CA ARG A 12 -14.68 5.43 8.67
C ARG A 12 -14.77 6.64 9.58
N ALA A 13 -14.51 7.80 9.01
CA ALA A 13 -14.60 9.05 9.74
C ALA A 13 -15.16 10.14 8.82
N ASP A 14 -16.00 11.01 9.39
CA ASP A 14 -16.38 12.24 8.71
C ASP A 14 -15.28 13.29 8.90
N GLU A 15 -15.45 14.46 8.29
CA GLU A 15 -14.45 15.52 8.38
C GLU A 15 -14.19 15.96 9.82
N LYS A 16 -15.26 16.04 10.62
CA LYS A 16 -15.13 16.47 12.02
C LYS A 16 -14.31 15.47 12.82
N LEU A 17 -14.64 14.19 12.72
CA LEU A 17 -13.93 13.13 13.43
C LEU A 17 -12.48 13.03 12.96
N LEU A 18 -12.26 13.14 11.67
CA LEU A 18 -10.90 13.11 11.11
C LEU A 18 -10.08 14.29 11.63
N GLY A 19 -10.66 15.49 11.65
CA GLY A 19 -9.99 16.68 12.17
C GLY A 19 -9.65 16.53 13.65
N GLN A 20 -10.54 15.96 14.46
CA GLN A 20 -10.28 15.69 15.87
C GLN A 20 -9.15 14.69 16.06
N ALA A 21 -9.15 13.62 15.26
CA ALA A 21 -8.11 12.60 15.34
C ALA A 21 -6.74 13.17 14.96
N LEU A 22 -6.68 13.97 13.92
CA LEU A 22 -5.44 14.62 13.49
C LEU A 22 -4.92 15.58 14.55
N LEU A 23 -5.80 16.36 15.15
CA LEU A 23 -5.40 17.30 16.19
C LEU A 23 -4.88 16.57 17.41
N TRP A 24 -5.57 15.51 17.83
CA TRP A 24 -5.13 14.69 18.95
C TRP A 24 -3.75 14.08 18.69
N ALA A 25 -3.58 13.46 17.52
CA ALA A 25 -2.32 12.79 17.18
C ALA A 25 -1.16 13.78 17.04
N SER A 26 -1.42 14.93 16.41
CA SER A 26 -0.39 15.96 16.20
C SER A 26 0.06 16.63 17.49
N SER A 27 -0.78 16.60 18.52
CA SER A 27 -0.44 17.21 19.80
C SER A 27 0.42 16.30 20.70
N ARG A 28 0.64 15.05 20.29
CA ARG A 28 1.45 14.13 21.08
C ARG A 28 2.93 14.48 20.99
N ILE A 29 3.63 14.33 22.10
CA ILE A 29 5.06 14.58 22.16
C ILE A 29 5.79 13.58 21.25
N GLY A 30 6.69 14.10 20.43
CA GLY A 30 7.48 13.29 19.52
C GLY A 30 6.72 12.87 18.25
N SER A 31 5.50 13.33 18.06
CA SER A 31 4.77 13.05 16.83
C SER A 31 5.41 13.77 15.64
N GLN A 32 5.33 13.13 14.48
CA GLN A 32 5.75 13.71 13.21
C GLN A 32 4.60 13.59 12.23
N SER A 33 4.21 14.71 11.63
CA SER A 33 3.13 14.72 10.67
C SER A 33 3.62 15.11 9.29
N ARG A 34 2.97 14.57 8.26
CA ARG A 34 3.26 14.95 6.87
C ARG A 34 2.01 14.77 6.03
N THR A 35 1.97 15.53 4.94
CA THR A 35 0.93 15.42 3.95
C THR A 35 1.53 14.95 2.64
N ILE A 36 0.92 13.95 2.03
CA ILE A 36 1.39 13.36 0.79
C ILE A 36 0.24 13.35 -0.21
N ASN A 37 0.50 13.91 -1.40
CA ASN A 37 -0.44 13.79 -2.50
C ASN A 37 -0.19 12.46 -3.18
N MET A 38 -1.22 11.63 -3.22
CA MET A 38 -1.14 10.26 -3.70
C MET A 38 -1.98 10.09 -4.96
N GLU A 39 -1.41 9.43 -5.95
CA GLU A 39 -2.15 8.92 -7.10
C GLU A 39 -1.78 7.46 -7.26
N SER A 40 -2.75 6.59 -7.06
CA SER A 40 -2.53 5.15 -7.09
C SER A 40 -3.27 4.53 -8.25
N SER A 41 -2.55 3.80 -9.08
CA SER A 41 -3.12 3.02 -10.16
C SER A 41 -2.98 1.55 -9.82
N TYR A 42 -4.07 0.81 -9.94
CA TYR A 42 -4.14 -0.62 -9.62
C TYR A 42 -4.26 -1.42 -10.91
N PHE A 43 -3.61 -2.57 -10.94
CA PHE A 43 -3.49 -3.38 -12.15
C PHE A 43 -3.82 -4.85 -11.88
N ASP A 44 -4.40 -5.48 -12.87
CA ASP A 44 -4.59 -6.93 -12.87
C ASP A 44 -4.72 -7.39 -14.31
N THR A 45 -4.72 -8.69 -14.51
CA THR A 45 -5.05 -9.28 -15.81
C THR A 45 -6.57 -9.30 -16.00
N ALA A 46 -7.01 -9.46 -17.24
CA ALA A 46 -8.44 -9.51 -17.54
C ALA A 46 -9.15 -10.65 -16.81
N ASP A 47 -8.46 -11.74 -16.57
CA ASP A 47 -9.02 -12.91 -15.88
C ASP A 47 -8.79 -12.90 -14.36
N GLY A 48 -8.21 -11.82 -13.83
CA GLY A 48 -8.07 -11.64 -12.39
C GLY A 48 -7.00 -12.48 -11.73
N LEU A 49 -5.87 -12.65 -12.39
CA LEU A 49 -4.74 -13.43 -11.84
C LEU A 49 -4.36 -13.01 -10.43
N LEU A 50 -4.18 -11.70 -10.24
CA LEU A 50 -3.73 -11.18 -8.93
C LEU A 50 -4.83 -11.30 -7.89
N LYS A 51 -6.05 -10.96 -8.25
CA LYS A 51 -7.20 -11.09 -7.35
C LYS A 51 -7.37 -12.53 -6.87
N GLU A 52 -7.19 -13.48 -7.77
CA GLU A 52 -7.29 -14.91 -7.43
C GLU A 52 -6.26 -15.32 -6.38
N HIS A 53 -5.10 -14.69 -6.39
CA HIS A 53 -4.04 -14.93 -5.42
C HIS A 53 -4.11 -14.01 -4.20
N GLN A 54 -5.23 -13.29 -4.04
CA GLN A 54 -5.42 -12.32 -2.97
C GLN A 54 -4.32 -11.27 -2.93
N ALA A 55 -3.83 -10.90 -4.11
CA ALA A 55 -2.79 -9.91 -4.29
C ALA A 55 -3.35 -8.64 -4.90
N ALA A 56 -2.79 -7.51 -4.53
CA ALA A 56 -3.04 -6.23 -5.17
C ALA A 56 -1.72 -5.66 -5.67
N LEU A 57 -1.70 -5.22 -6.91
CA LEU A 57 -0.53 -4.62 -7.54
C LEU A 57 -0.82 -3.16 -7.83
N ARG A 58 0.03 -2.29 -7.33
CA ARG A 58 -0.21 -0.85 -7.39
C ARG A 58 1.07 -0.12 -7.81
N LEU A 59 0.91 0.86 -8.70
CA LEU A 59 1.94 1.86 -8.93
C LEU A 59 1.42 3.18 -8.38
N ARG A 60 2.07 3.73 -7.37
CA ARG A 60 1.64 4.93 -6.68
C ARG A 60 2.65 6.03 -6.88
N ARG A 61 2.14 7.20 -7.27
CA ARG A 61 2.91 8.41 -7.22
C ARG A 61 2.70 9.05 -5.85
N GLU A 62 3.79 9.25 -5.13
CA GLU A 62 3.81 9.91 -3.82
C GLU A 62 4.60 11.20 -3.98
N ASN A 63 3.91 12.32 -4.20
CA ASN A 63 4.53 13.57 -4.63
C ASN A 63 5.34 13.32 -5.92
N ASP A 64 6.67 13.33 -5.85
CA ASP A 64 7.52 13.13 -7.03
C ASP A 64 8.07 11.72 -7.16
N ARG A 65 7.72 10.82 -6.24
CA ARG A 65 8.21 9.43 -6.26
C ARG A 65 7.17 8.52 -6.86
N SER A 66 7.65 7.50 -7.58
CA SER A 66 6.81 6.39 -8.01
C SER A 66 7.24 5.14 -7.24
N VAL A 67 6.28 4.47 -6.63
CA VAL A 67 6.50 3.30 -5.79
C VAL A 67 5.61 2.17 -6.28
N CYS A 68 6.23 1.05 -6.63
CA CYS A 68 5.52 -0.17 -7.00
C CYS A 68 5.34 -1.02 -5.74
N CYS A 69 4.13 -1.49 -5.54
CA CYS A 69 3.79 -2.27 -4.35
C CYS A 69 2.95 -3.47 -4.72
N MET A 70 3.31 -4.63 -4.16
CA MET A 70 2.47 -5.81 -4.17
C MET A 70 2.08 -6.11 -2.73
N LYS A 71 0.78 -6.13 -2.47
CA LYS A 71 0.25 -6.43 -1.16
C LYS A 71 -0.48 -7.76 -1.22
N LEU A 72 -0.14 -8.67 -0.31
CA LEU A 72 -0.76 -9.98 -0.19
C LEU A 72 -1.53 -10.04 1.12
N ARG A 73 -2.81 -10.39 1.02
CA ARG A 73 -3.66 -10.51 2.19
C ARG A 73 -3.43 -11.86 2.85
N ASN A 74 -3.11 -11.85 4.13
CA ASN A 74 -2.91 -13.08 4.89
C ASN A 74 -4.18 -13.51 5.62
N THR A 75 -4.56 -12.78 6.68
CA THR A 75 -5.71 -13.13 7.49
C THR A 75 -6.39 -11.88 8.03
N ASP A 76 -7.71 -12.01 8.25
CA ASP A 76 -8.46 -11.07 9.07
C ASP A 76 -8.61 -11.70 10.46
N THR A 77 -8.50 -10.89 11.49
CA THR A 77 -8.71 -11.34 12.85
C THR A 77 -10.12 -10.96 13.32
N PRO A 78 -10.67 -11.66 14.33
CA PRO A 78 -12.03 -11.39 14.80
C PRO A 78 -12.26 -9.98 15.32
N ASP A 79 -11.21 -9.29 15.75
CA ASP A 79 -11.30 -7.92 16.28
C ASP A 79 -11.20 -6.85 15.18
N GLY A 80 -11.16 -7.26 13.92
CA GLY A 80 -11.11 -6.35 12.79
C GLY A 80 -9.70 -5.95 12.35
N MET A 81 -8.68 -6.47 13.01
CA MET A 81 -7.31 -6.23 12.59
C MET A 81 -6.99 -7.03 11.32
N ARG A 82 -6.28 -6.43 10.39
CA ARG A 82 -5.86 -7.10 9.16
C ARG A 82 -4.34 -7.22 9.13
N ALA A 83 -3.88 -8.36 8.64
CA ALA A 83 -2.47 -8.63 8.45
C ALA A 83 -2.18 -8.78 6.96
N HIS A 84 -1.14 -8.11 6.48
CA HIS A 84 -0.73 -8.13 5.09
C HIS A 84 0.77 -8.32 4.99
N GLU A 85 1.19 -9.02 3.94
CA GLU A 85 2.57 -8.95 3.48
C GLU A 85 2.62 -7.87 2.41
N GLU A 86 3.58 -6.98 2.52
CA GLU A 86 3.72 -5.89 1.59
C GLU A 86 5.16 -5.81 1.09
N TYR A 87 5.30 -5.78 -0.22
CA TYR A 87 6.60 -5.66 -0.89
C TYR A 87 6.56 -4.42 -1.74
N GLN A 88 7.50 -3.51 -1.55
CA GLN A 88 7.50 -2.27 -2.31
C GLN A 88 8.89 -1.79 -2.63
N CYS A 89 9.01 -1.08 -3.74
CA CYS A 89 10.25 -0.47 -4.18
C CYS A 89 9.95 0.75 -5.03
N GLU A 90 10.88 1.69 -5.07
CA GLU A 90 10.81 2.75 -6.06
C GLU A 90 11.00 2.13 -7.45
N ALA A 91 10.20 2.56 -8.39
CA ALA A 91 10.25 2.04 -9.75
C ALA A 91 9.75 3.09 -10.73
N VAL A 92 10.37 3.14 -11.89
CA VAL A 92 9.99 4.11 -12.92
C VAL A 92 8.74 3.67 -13.68
N SER A 93 8.40 2.39 -13.61
CA SER A 93 7.21 1.84 -14.24
C SER A 93 6.75 0.59 -13.50
N LEU A 94 5.55 0.14 -13.85
CA LEU A 94 5.00 -1.08 -13.30
C LEU A 94 5.87 -2.29 -13.59
N LEU A 95 6.33 -2.42 -14.82
CA LEU A 95 7.17 -3.56 -15.21
C LEU A 95 8.51 -3.54 -14.51
N ASP A 96 9.10 -2.36 -14.36
CA ASP A 96 10.33 -2.21 -13.60
C ASP A 96 10.15 -2.70 -12.17
N GLY A 97 9.04 -2.31 -11.54
CA GLY A 97 8.72 -2.74 -10.18
C GLY A 97 8.55 -4.25 -10.08
N LEU A 98 7.79 -4.84 -10.99
CA LEU A 98 7.57 -6.28 -10.99
C LEU A 98 8.86 -7.09 -11.11
N ARG A 99 9.84 -6.56 -11.84
CA ARG A 99 11.14 -7.23 -11.97
C ARG A 99 11.97 -7.14 -10.69
N ARG A 100 11.73 -6.13 -9.88
CA ARG A 100 12.49 -5.88 -8.64
C ARG A 100 11.88 -6.54 -7.40
N LEU A 101 10.56 -6.68 -7.37
CA LEU A 101 9.85 -7.18 -6.19
C LEU A 101 10.28 -8.58 -5.74
N PRO A 102 10.59 -9.54 -6.63
CA PRO A 102 11.04 -10.85 -6.18
C PRO A 102 12.32 -10.83 -5.34
N ALA A 103 13.23 -9.91 -5.63
CA ALA A 103 14.45 -9.77 -4.84
C ALA A 103 14.17 -9.32 -3.42
N LEU A 104 13.00 -8.75 -3.17
CA LEU A 104 12.57 -8.31 -1.84
C LEU A 104 11.73 -9.37 -1.13
N GLY A 105 11.47 -10.48 -1.79
CA GLY A 105 10.71 -11.58 -1.20
C GLY A 105 9.32 -11.80 -1.75
N ALA A 106 8.88 -11.00 -2.70
CA ALA A 106 7.58 -11.22 -3.35
C ALA A 106 7.57 -12.56 -4.08
N PRO A 107 6.40 -13.22 -4.19
CA PRO A 107 6.32 -14.52 -4.85
C PRO A 107 6.83 -14.44 -6.28
N ASN A 108 7.92 -15.16 -6.56
CA ASN A 108 8.59 -15.09 -7.86
C ASN A 108 7.68 -15.59 -8.99
N ASP A 109 6.98 -16.69 -8.78
CA ASP A 109 6.08 -17.24 -9.77
C ASP A 109 4.96 -16.27 -10.15
N LEU A 110 4.36 -15.64 -9.15
CA LEU A 110 3.29 -14.68 -9.38
C LEU A 110 3.79 -13.46 -10.16
N CYS A 111 4.95 -12.96 -9.80
CA CYS A 111 5.56 -11.83 -10.51
C CYS A 111 5.91 -12.19 -11.96
N GLU A 112 6.44 -13.38 -12.19
CA GLU A 112 6.76 -13.85 -13.56
C GLU A 112 5.50 -13.99 -14.40
N ARG A 113 4.44 -14.56 -13.83
CA ARG A 113 3.16 -14.71 -14.53
C ARG A 113 2.54 -13.35 -14.84
N ALA A 114 2.64 -12.41 -13.91
CA ALA A 114 2.16 -11.05 -14.12
C ALA A 114 2.96 -10.34 -15.23
N LEU A 115 4.27 -10.51 -15.26
CA LEU A 115 5.12 -9.94 -16.32
C LEU A 115 4.79 -10.49 -17.69
N ALA A 116 4.46 -11.78 -17.77
CA ALA A 116 4.13 -12.45 -19.03
C ALA A 116 2.70 -12.17 -19.48
N ALA A 117 1.86 -11.68 -18.61
CA ALA A 117 0.45 -11.42 -18.90
C ALA A 117 0.25 -9.99 -19.40
N ASP A 118 -0.94 -9.75 -19.92
CA ASP A 118 -1.36 -8.40 -20.30
C ASP A 118 -2.02 -7.74 -19.10
N LEU A 119 -1.27 -6.90 -18.41
CA LEU A 119 -1.77 -6.16 -17.26
C LEU A 119 -2.55 -4.94 -17.71
N GLN A 120 -3.72 -4.76 -17.11
CA GLN A 120 -4.62 -3.66 -17.42
C GLN A 120 -4.82 -2.83 -16.16
N GLU A 121 -4.94 -1.52 -16.33
CA GLU A 121 -5.30 -0.65 -15.23
C GLU A 121 -6.76 -0.88 -14.87
N ILE A 122 -7.01 -1.21 -13.61
CA ILE A 122 -8.36 -1.44 -13.10
C ILE A 122 -8.98 -0.13 -12.66
N CYS A 123 -8.24 0.66 -11.92
CA CYS A 123 -8.70 1.95 -11.42
C CYS A 123 -7.53 2.81 -11.00
N THR A 124 -7.79 4.10 -10.95
CA THR A 124 -6.84 5.09 -10.42
C THR A 124 -7.56 5.86 -9.33
N VAL A 125 -6.90 6.02 -8.20
CA VAL A 125 -7.43 6.76 -7.07
C VAL A 125 -6.45 7.86 -6.70
N SER A 126 -6.95 9.10 -6.64
CA SER A 126 -6.16 10.25 -6.22
C SER A 126 -6.68 10.73 -4.87
N PHE A 127 -5.78 10.91 -3.93
CA PHE A 127 -6.16 11.38 -2.59
C PHE A 127 -4.99 12.05 -1.90
N ARG A 128 -5.32 12.76 -0.86
CA ARG A 128 -4.32 13.37 0.01
C ARG A 128 -4.29 12.59 1.32
N ARG A 129 -3.12 12.11 1.69
CA ARG A 129 -2.92 11.42 2.96
C ARG A 129 -2.24 12.35 3.94
N CYS A 130 -2.85 12.49 5.10
CA CYS A 130 -2.22 13.13 6.24
C CYS A 130 -1.81 12.03 7.20
N ALA A 131 -0.52 11.90 7.42
CA ALA A 131 0.02 10.85 8.27
C ALA A 131 0.69 11.45 9.50
N VAL A 132 0.40 10.89 10.65
CA VAL A 132 1.06 11.28 11.89
C VAL A 132 1.71 10.04 12.46
N LEU A 133 3.02 10.10 12.59
CA LEU A 133 3.80 9.02 13.22
C LEU A 133 3.88 9.30 14.70
N LEU A 134 3.35 8.36 15.49
CA LEU A 134 3.38 8.45 16.94
C LEU A 134 4.52 7.60 17.47
N GLN A 135 5.21 8.15 18.47
CA GLN A 135 6.26 7.45 19.17
C GLN A 135 5.67 6.81 20.41
N GLU A 136 5.86 5.51 20.58
CA GLU A 136 5.41 4.85 21.81
C GLU A 136 6.32 5.27 22.95
N GLY A 137 5.70 5.60 24.07
CA GLY A 137 6.43 5.86 25.29
C GLY A 137 6.97 4.58 25.89
N ASP A 138 8.03 4.68 26.60
CA ASP A 138 8.64 3.55 27.32
C ASP A 138 7.96 3.31 28.65
#